data_afc68d0eee451b4c3bf09ff74d211ad9
#
_entry.id   afc68d0eee451b4c3bf09ff74d211ad9
#
_cell.length_a   1.000
_cell.length_b   1.000
_cell.length_c   1.000
_cell.angle_alpha   90.00
_cell.angle_beta   90.00
_cell.angle_gamma   90.00
#
_symmetry.space_group_name_H-M   'P 1'
#
loop_
_entity.id
_entity.type
_entity.pdbx_description
1 polymer ?
#
loop_
_entity_poly.entity_id
_entity_poly.type
_entity_poly.pdbx_seq_one_letter_code
_entity_poly.pdbx_strand_id
1 'polypeptide(L)'
;MKKYLLLIMISGVSMFGFSQEKEALKKSNITYFNRDHFLIEGTVIADSLKESPYDRLPISYKEKVREPVWDLSKASAGVSVRFHSNSTSIHLKWTLLNDVSMNHMPDTGIKGVDLYVKHKDSWRYVGTAKPTGIINEQELIKNMIPKLREYKLFLPLYDGLTRLEVGIDRNATIRKARLSEKKPIVFYGTSITQGGCASRPGMAHTNIISRKLDVDCINYGFSGNGRMETPIVELISEIDASFYVIECLQNMNSEQVKERVIPLMEIIRKKHPLTPIVLVENMQYKNAFLDSDIEIELNEENMALRAEYDKALQKGFSNIFYIKDLQVEGMDNEGTVDGVHLTDLGFLRYADYLIDNFKQQQLIN
;
A
#
# COMPACT_ATOMS: atom_id res chain seq x y z
N MET A 1 58.05 -22.12 27.41
CA MET A 1 56.82 -22.01 26.58
C MET A 1 55.75 -21.12 27.25
N LYS A 2 56.05 -19.91 27.65
CA LYS A 2 55.05 -18.95 28.32
C LYS A 2 55.17 -17.50 27.86
N LYS A 3 55.77 -17.18 26.75
CA LYS A 3 55.96 -15.80 26.25
C LYS A 3 55.24 -15.42 24.94
N TYR A 4 54.48 -16.34 24.29
CA TYR A 4 53.81 -16.06 23.02
C TYR A 4 52.31 -15.87 23.14
N LEU A 5 51.70 -16.03 24.33
CA LEU A 5 50.22 -15.92 24.48
C LEU A 5 49.75 -14.49 24.80
N LEU A 6 50.65 -13.55 25.14
CA LEU A 6 50.29 -12.19 25.55
C LEU A 6 50.21 -11.18 24.39
N LEU A 7 50.76 -11.49 23.21
CA LEU A 7 50.79 -10.57 22.06
C LEU A 7 49.53 -10.64 21.18
N ILE A 8 48.76 -11.73 21.26
CA ILE A 8 47.53 -11.90 20.41
C ILE A 8 46.32 -11.21 21.02
N MET A 9 46.29 -11.00 22.31
CA MET A 9 45.14 -10.28 22.96
C MET A 9 45.14 -8.76 22.75
N ILE A 10 46.31 -8.12 22.53
CA ILE A 10 46.40 -6.67 22.35
C ILE A 10 46.01 -6.23 20.96
N SER A 11 46.17 -7.06 19.94
CA SER A 11 45.72 -6.73 18.55
C SER A 11 44.22 -6.87 18.32
N GLY A 12 43.55 -7.72 19.09
CA GLY A 12 42.07 -7.89 18.99
C GLY A 12 41.29 -6.75 19.57
N VAL A 13 41.76 -6.14 20.68
CA VAL A 13 41.08 -5.05 21.36
C VAL A 13 41.20 -3.73 20.58
N SER A 14 42.31 -3.49 19.89
CA SER A 14 42.51 -2.28 19.07
C SER A 14 41.67 -2.29 17.80
N MET A 15 41.45 -3.45 17.13
CA MET A 15 40.57 -3.52 15.95
C MET A 15 39.08 -3.36 16.27
N PHE A 16 38.61 -3.85 17.40
CA PHE A 16 37.23 -3.65 17.86
C PHE A 16 36.97 -2.19 18.24
N GLY A 17 37.91 -1.52 18.93
CA GLY A 17 37.79 -0.11 19.27
C GLY A 17 37.72 0.79 18.02
N PHE A 18 38.59 0.57 17.02
CA PHE A 18 38.61 1.34 15.78
C PHE A 18 37.33 1.12 14.92
N SER A 19 36.73 -0.06 14.98
CA SER A 19 35.47 -0.35 14.29
C SER A 19 34.28 0.38 14.93
N GLN A 20 34.19 0.36 16.26
CA GLN A 20 33.14 1.05 17.01
C GLN A 20 33.26 2.58 16.92
N GLU A 21 34.47 3.11 16.95
CA GLU A 21 34.71 4.55 16.81
C GLU A 21 34.43 5.07 15.39
N LYS A 22 34.76 4.30 14.35
CA LYS A 22 34.35 4.60 12.98
C LYS A 22 32.84 4.51 12.76
N GLU A 23 32.16 3.60 13.42
CA GLU A 23 30.69 3.44 13.35
C GLU A 23 30.00 4.56 14.14
N ALA A 24 30.52 4.94 15.31
CA ALA A 24 30.05 6.09 16.09
C ALA A 24 30.28 7.43 15.37
N LEU A 25 31.42 7.62 14.72
CA LEU A 25 31.71 8.80 13.90
C LEU A 25 30.84 8.87 12.63
N LYS A 26 30.47 7.71 12.02
CA LYS A 26 29.48 7.66 10.94
C LYS A 26 28.07 8.03 11.40
N LYS A 27 27.62 7.52 12.55
CA LYS A 27 26.31 7.88 13.15
C LYS A 27 26.23 9.38 13.49
N SER A 28 27.33 10.02 13.87
CA SER A 28 27.37 11.45 14.17
C SER A 28 27.20 12.36 12.94
N ASN A 29 27.23 11.79 11.74
CA ASN A 29 27.18 12.56 10.48
C ASN A 29 25.83 12.48 9.77
N ILE A 30 24.81 11.84 10.38
CA ILE A 30 23.45 11.74 9.85
C ILE A 30 22.52 12.69 10.61
N THR A 31 21.73 13.45 9.85
CA THR A 31 20.65 14.29 10.38
C THR A 31 19.31 13.69 9.98
N TYR A 32 18.40 13.53 10.95
CA TYR A 32 17.07 12.99 10.77
C TYR A 32 16.04 14.10 10.61
N PHE A 33 15.13 13.93 9.67
CA PHE A 33 14.08 14.87 9.31
C PHE A 33 12.72 14.19 9.43
N ASN A 34 11.80 14.88 10.06
CA ASN A 34 10.44 14.42 10.31
C ASN A 34 9.48 14.77 9.18
N ARG A 35 8.19 14.53 9.45
CA ARG A 35 7.03 14.78 8.58
C ARG A 35 7.04 16.15 7.87
N ASP A 36 7.64 17.18 8.45
CA ASP A 36 7.61 18.53 7.86
C ASP A 36 8.45 18.67 6.60
N HIS A 37 9.31 17.70 6.31
CA HIS A 37 10.29 17.73 5.21
C HIS A 37 9.93 16.82 4.03
N PHE A 38 8.79 16.13 4.08
CA PHE A 38 8.33 15.27 2.98
C PHE A 38 6.83 15.37 2.72
N LEU A 39 6.42 15.03 1.50
CA LEU A 39 5.03 14.94 1.09
C LEU A 39 4.47 13.58 1.51
N ILE A 40 3.28 13.53 2.10
CA ILE A 40 2.51 12.29 2.26
C ILE A 40 1.53 12.18 1.10
N GLU A 41 1.46 11.01 0.48
CA GLU A 41 0.53 10.59 -0.56
C GLU A 41 -0.25 9.36 -0.10
N GLY A 42 -1.27 8.94 -0.83
CA GLY A 42 -2.17 7.84 -0.45
C GLY A 42 -3.28 8.27 0.51
N THR A 43 -3.41 9.56 0.75
CA THR A 43 -4.46 10.16 1.59
C THR A 43 -4.71 11.61 1.19
N VAL A 44 -5.97 12.03 1.26
CA VAL A 44 -6.37 13.45 1.14
C VAL A 44 -6.81 14.04 2.48
N ILE A 45 -6.83 13.23 3.53
CA ILE A 45 -7.27 13.63 4.87
C ILE A 45 -6.14 14.40 5.55
N ALA A 46 -6.43 15.61 6.02
CA ALA A 46 -5.46 16.43 6.73
C ALA A 46 -4.95 15.72 7.99
N ASP A 47 -3.65 15.87 8.29
CA ASP A 47 -3.02 15.23 9.45
C ASP A 47 -3.68 15.56 10.76
N SER A 48 -4.17 16.80 10.92
CA SER A 48 -4.87 17.28 12.12
C SER A 48 -6.19 16.59 12.40
N LEU A 49 -6.75 15.85 11.44
CA LEU A 49 -7.97 15.09 11.55
C LEU A 49 -7.75 13.62 11.88
N LYS A 50 -6.48 13.17 12.00
CA LYS A 50 -6.10 11.77 12.22
C LYS A 50 -5.38 11.61 13.55
N GLU A 51 -5.36 10.41 14.15
CA GLU A 51 -4.57 10.10 15.34
C GLU A 51 -3.07 10.03 15.00
N SER A 52 -2.74 9.46 13.84
CA SER A 52 -1.41 9.51 13.23
C SER A 52 -1.50 10.06 11.80
N PRO A 53 -0.54 10.85 11.31
CA PRO A 53 -0.54 11.32 9.92
C PRO A 53 -0.53 10.18 8.90
N TYR A 54 -0.19 8.97 9.31
CA TYR A 54 -0.10 7.77 8.49
C TYR A 54 -1.35 6.88 8.53
N ASP A 55 -2.38 7.26 9.32
CA ASP A 55 -3.68 6.59 9.37
C ASP A 55 -4.48 6.83 8.07
N ARG A 56 -5.38 5.90 7.74
CA ARG A 56 -6.21 5.98 6.53
C ARG A 56 -7.58 6.62 6.76
N LEU A 57 -8.09 6.63 8.00
CA LEU A 57 -9.37 7.26 8.36
C LEU A 57 -9.18 8.44 9.32
N PRO A 58 -10.06 9.45 9.27
CA PRO A 58 -10.06 10.52 10.27
C PRO A 58 -10.69 10.04 11.58
N ILE A 59 -10.30 10.65 12.70
CA ILE A 59 -10.79 10.29 14.05
C ILE A 59 -12.31 10.34 14.17
N SER A 60 -12.98 11.22 13.40
CA SER A 60 -14.43 11.34 13.38
C SER A 60 -15.16 10.12 12.82
N TYR A 61 -14.43 9.14 12.28
CA TYR A 61 -14.99 7.88 11.76
C TYR A 61 -14.96 6.75 12.78
N LYS A 62 -14.30 6.92 13.92
CA LYS A 62 -14.17 5.89 14.97
C LYS A 62 -15.52 5.30 15.37
N GLU A 63 -16.52 6.16 15.58
CA GLU A 63 -17.86 5.74 15.98
C GLU A 63 -18.83 5.51 14.79
N LYS A 64 -18.37 5.75 13.54
CA LYS A 64 -19.20 5.61 12.34
C LYS A 64 -18.99 4.27 11.63
N VAL A 65 -17.80 3.70 11.76
CA VAL A 65 -17.45 2.42 11.13
C VAL A 65 -17.42 1.32 12.18
N ARG A 66 -17.52 0.06 11.73
CA ARG A 66 -17.31 -1.10 12.64
C ARG A 66 -15.90 -1.10 13.21
N GLU A 67 -15.77 -1.55 14.46
CA GLU A 67 -14.48 -1.66 15.15
C GLU A 67 -13.37 -2.31 14.31
N PRO A 68 -13.59 -3.47 13.63
CA PRO A 68 -12.53 -4.05 12.79
C PRO A 68 -12.10 -3.15 11.62
N VAL A 69 -13.00 -2.35 11.05
CA VAL A 69 -12.65 -1.38 9.99
C VAL A 69 -11.82 -0.23 10.56
N TRP A 70 -12.19 0.24 11.77
CA TRP A 70 -11.41 1.26 12.46
C TRP A 70 -10.00 0.77 12.77
N ASP A 71 -9.84 -0.42 13.35
CA ASP A 71 -8.54 -1.00 13.69
C ASP A 71 -7.67 -1.20 12.45
N LEU A 72 -8.24 -1.75 11.36
CA LEU A 72 -7.54 -1.91 10.09
C LEU A 72 -7.15 -0.57 9.45
N SER A 73 -7.90 0.51 9.73
CA SER A 73 -7.59 1.84 9.21
C SER A 73 -6.29 2.42 9.74
N LYS A 74 -5.79 1.88 10.87
CA LYS A 74 -4.49 2.26 11.46
C LYS A 74 -3.30 1.74 10.66
N ALA A 75 -3.46 0.64 9.92
CA ALA A 75 -2.45 0.20 8.98
C ALA A 75 -2.26 1.23 7.87
N SER A 76 -0.98 1.50 7.51
CA SER A 76 -0.61 2.55 6.56
C SER A 76 -0.63 2.06 5.10
N ALA A 77 -1.45 1.06 4.76
CA ALA A 77 -1.55 0.49 3.42
C ALA A 77 -1.87 1.57 2.35
N GLY A 78 -1.05 1.63 1.31
CA GLY A 78 -1.18 2.63 0.24
C GLY A 78 -0.61 4.01 0.58
N VAL A 79 -0.41 4.32 1.86
CA VAL A 79 0.24 5.58 2.25
C VAL A 79 1.71 5.55 1.86
N SER A 80 2.19 6.64 1.29
CA SER A 80 3.59 6.77 0.88
C SER A 80 4.13 8.17 1.21
N VAL A 81 5.45 8.29 1.19
CA VAL A 81 6.18 9.53 1.50
C VAL A 81 7.10 9.87 0.35
N ARG A 82 7.05 11.11 -0.15
CA ARG A 82 7.92 11.59 -1.24
C ARG A 82 8.78 12.77 -0.83
N PHE A 83 10.05 12.72 -1.21
CA PHE A 83 11.02 13.77 -0.94
C PHE A 83 12.15 13.79 -1.99
N HIS A 84 12.87 14.91 -2.03
CA HIS A 84 14.11 15.03 -2.80
C HIS A 84 15.28 15.13 -1.84
N SER A 85 16.40 14.48 -2.19
CA SER A 85 17.67 14.65 -1.48
C SER A 85 18.87 14.45 -2.43
N ASN A 86 19.98 15.11 -2.12
CA ASN A 86 21.27 14.91 -2.77
C ASN A 86 22.26 14.12 -1.91
N SER A 87 21.78 13.48 -0.86
CA SER A 87 22.57 12.68 0.06
C SER A 87 23.27 11.51 -0.61
N THR A 88 24.41 11.08 -0.05
CA THR A 88 25.13 9.87 -0.46
C THR A 88 24.63 8.63 0.24
N SER A 89 23.79 8.80 1.26
CA SER A 89 23.13 7.72 2.01
C SER A 89 21.68 8.10 2.37
N ILE A 90 20.83 7.10 2.54
CA ILE A 90 19.47 7.26 3.09
C ILE A 90 19.31 6.29 4.25
N HIS A 91 18.92 6.83 5.39
CA HIS A 91 18.59 6.10 6.60
C HIS A 91 17.13 6.32 6.95
N LEU A 92 16.55 5.41 7.72
CA LEU A 92 15.18 5.47 8.16
C LEU A 92 15.09 5.18 9.65
N LYS A 93 14.30 5.98 10.39
CA LYS A 93 13.76 5.65 11.71
C LYS A 93 12.26 5.57 11.59
N TRP A 94 11.67 4.47 12.10
CA TRP A 94 10.24 4.34 12.18
C TRP A 94 9.80 3.63 13.44
N THR A 95 8.66 4.07 13.97
CA THR A 95 8.04 3.47 15.14
C THR A 95 6.69 2.92 14.72
N LEU A 96 6.49 1.63 14.94
CA LEU A 96 5.26 0.92 14.67
C LEU A 96 4.19 1.27 15.72
N LEU A 97 2.92 1.11 15.35
CA LEU A 97 1.81 1.23 16.29
C LEU A 97 1.70 -0.02 17.16
N ASN A 98 1.87 -1.21 16.56
CA ASN A 98 1.67 -2.50 17.24
C ASN A 98 2.95 -3.35 17.14
N ASP A 99 3.29 -4.18 16.50
CA ASP A 99 4.28 -5.20 16.19
C ASP A 99 3.58 -6.51 15.81
N VAL A 100 2.62 -6.36 14.87
CA VAL A 100 1.80 -7.47 14.38
C VAL A 100 2.65 -8.47 13.59
N SER A 101 2.36 -9.75 13.72
CA SER A 101 2.91 -10.81 12.87
C SER A 101 1.80 -11.75 12.40
N MET A 102 1.99 -12.34 11.22
CA MET A 102 1.06 -13.27 10.58
C MET A 102 1.81 -14.51 10.08
N ASN A 103 1.15 -15.66 10.05
CA ASN A 103 1.77 -16.93 9.64
C ASN A 103 1.93 -17.09 8.11
N HIS A 104 1.27 -16.26 7.32
CA HIS A 104 1.20 -16.34 5.85
C HIS A 104 1.74 -15.08 5.15
N MET A 105 2.20 -14.09 5.91
CA MET A 105 2.76 -12.85 5.38
C MET A 105 4.06 -12.48 6.11
N PRO A 106 5.15 -12.15 5.41
CA PRO A 106 6.42 -11.80 6.05
C PRO A 106 6.34 -10.41 6.72
N ASP A 107 7.09 -10.24 7.81
CA ASP A 107 7.20 -9.00 8.55
C ASP A 107 7.61 -7.80 7.68
N THR A 108 8.37 -8.03 6.62
CA THR A 108 8.73 -6.99 5.64
C THR A 108 7.51 -6.43 4.88
N GLY A 109 6.46 -7.22 4.68
CA GLY A 109 5.19 -6.76 4.11
C GLY A 109 4.28 -6.13 5.17
N ILE A 110 4.20 -6.78 6.34
CA ILE A 110 3.35 -6.33 7.46
C ILE A 110 3.81 -4.97 7.98
N LYS A 111 5.12 -4.83 8.31
CA LYS A 111 5.74 -3.78 9.15
C LYS A 111 6.89 -3.04 8.46
N GLY A 112 7.35 -3.52 7.31
CA GLY A 112 8.49 -2.94 6.59
C GLY A 112 8.15 -1.67 5.82
N VAL A 113 9.19 -0.98 5.36
CA VAL A 113 9.08 0.22 4.54
C VAL A 113 9.96 0.07 3.30
N ASP A 114 9.39 0.26 2.12
CA ASP A 114 10.09 0.14 0.84
C ASP A 114 10.62 1.48 0.34
N LEU A 115 11.90 1.54 -0.01
CA LEU A 115 12.51 2.70 -0.67
C LEU A 115 12.55 2.50 -2.18
N TYR A 116 12.06 3.49 -2.90
CA TYR A 116 12.17 3.64 -4.35
C TYR A 116 12.84 4.96 -4.70
N VAL A 117 13.50 5.02 -5.86
CA VAL A 117 14.11 6.22 -6.42
C VAL A 117 13.59 6.46 -7.84
N LYS A 118 13.28 7.72 -8.16
CA LYS A 118 12.92 8.10 -9.52
C LYS A 118 14.18 8.07 -10.40
N HIS A 119 14.18 7.24 -11.44
CA HIS A 119 15.26 7.14 -12.40
C HIS A 119 14.70 7.28 -13.82
N LYS A 120 15.04 8.37 -14.50
CA LYS A 120 14.35 8.81 -15.71
C LYS A 120 12.85 8.95 -15.40
N ASP A 121 11.99 8.30 -16.15
CA ASP A 121 10.53 8.37 -16.00
C ASP A 121 9.93 7.20 -15.21
N SER A 122 10.76 6.40 -14.53
CA SER A 122 10.30 5.22 -13.79
C SER A 122 10.80 5.18 -12.35
N TRP A 123 10.01 4.58 -11.47
CA TRP A 123 10.38 4.28 -10.10
C TRP A 123 11.15 2.96 -10.03
N ARG A 124 12.35 2.99 -9.46
CA ARG A 124 13.20 1.81 -9.26
C ARG A 124 13.29 1.47 -7.78
N TYR A 125 13.12 0.21 -7.48
CA TYR A 125 13.32 -0.33 -6.14
C TYR A 125 14.78 -0.20 -5.71
N VAL A 126 14.99 0.17 -4.44
CA VAL A 126 16.31 0.35 -3.82
C VAL A 126 16.52 -0.63 -2.69
N GLY A 127 15.57 -0.74 -1.76
CA GLY A 127 15.68 -1.62 -0.61
C GLY A 127 14.45 -1.56 0.28
N THR A 128 14.35 -2.51 1.21
CA THR A 128 13.31 -2.61 2.22
C THR A 128 13.90 -2.45 3.60
N ALA A 129 13.36 -1.53 4.39
CA ALA A 129 13.61 -1.44 5.81
C ALA A 129 12.95 -2.63 6.52
N LYS A 130 13.76 -3.46 7.19
CA LYS A 130 13.33 -4.69 7.86
C LYS A 130 13.06 -4.38 9.34
N PRO A 131 11.84 -4.60 9.83
CA PRO A 131 11.51 -4.36 11.23
C PRO A 131 12.23 -5.37 12.13
N THR A 132 12.63 -4.91 13.32
CA THR A 132 13.24 -5.74 14.36
C THR A 132 12.49 -5.62 15.69
N GLY A 133 11.41 -4.85 15.74
CA GLY A 133 10.55 -4.56 16.88
C GLY A 133 9.75 -3.29 16.63
N ILE A 134 9.20 -2.69 17.69
CA ILE A 134 8.38 -1.47 17.60
C ILE A 134 9.20 -0.27 17.14
N ILE A 135 10.40 -0.08 17.68
CA ILE A 135 11.29 1.05 17.35
C ILE A 135 12.42 0.54 16.46
N ASN A 136 12.56 1.15 15.30
CA ASN A 136 13.47 0.68 14.27
C ASN A 136 14.35 1.80 13.72
N GLU A 137 15.59 1.45 13.35
CA GLU A 137 16.53 2.32 12.66
C GLU A 137 17.36 1.48 11.67
N GLN A 138 17.44 1.91 10.41
CA GLN A 138 18.22 1.20 9.39
C GLN A 138 18.81 2.15 8.35
N GLU A 139 20.05 1.85 7.89
CA GLU A 139 20.63 2.39 6.66
C GLU A 139 20.04 1.60 5.47
N LEU A 140 19.32 2.29 4.59
CA LEU A 140 18.68 1.66 3.41
C LEU A 140 19.61 1.60 2.20
N ILE A 141 20.44 2.64 2.03
CA ILE A 141 21.44 2.72 0.96
C ILE A 141 22.57 3.68 1.36
N LYS A 142 23.77 3.41 0.87
CA LYS A 142 24.97 4.24 1.03
C LYS A 142 25.83 4.26 -0.23
N ASN A 143 26.91 5.04 -0.18
CA ASN A 143 27.92 5.16 -1.24
C ASN A 143 27.33 5.68 -2.57
N MET A 144 26.26 6.47 -2.51
CA MET A 144 25.73 7.11 -3.70
C MET A 144 26.60 8.31 -4.10
N ILE A 145 26.65 8.61 -5.39
CA ILE A 145 27.21 9.86 -5.88
C ILE A 145 26.28 11.01 -5.46
N PRO A 146 26.80 12.15 -4.92
CA PRO A 146 25.98 13.30 -4.55
C PRO A 146 25.24 13.86 -5.78
N LYS A 147 23.93 13.67 -5.81
CA LYS A 147 23.05 14.15 -6.89
C LYS A 147 21.63 14.27 -6.36
N LEU A 148 20.94 15.34 -6.71
CA LEU A 148 19.54 15.51 -6.36
C LEU A 148 18.70 14.42 -7.04
N ARG A 149 17.97 13.64 -6.22
CA ARG A 149 17.07 12.57 -6.66
C ARG A 149 15.75 12.68 -5.92
N GLU A 150 14.72 12.19 -6.55
CA GLU A 150 13.41 12.02 -5.94
C GLU A 150 13.27 10.59 -5.41
N TYR A 151 12.79 10.47 -4.18
CA TYR A 151 12.59 9.21 -3.47
C TYR A 151 11.12 9.05 -3.08
N LYS A 152 10.65 7.79 -3.03
CA LYS A 152 9.34 7.40 -2.50
C LYS A 152 9.51 6.27 -1.50
N LEU A 153 8.90 6.40 -0.32
CA LEU A 153 8.78 5.34 0.68
C LEU A 153 7.34 4.84 0.70
N PHE A 154 7.13 3.54 0.46
CA PHE A 154 5.82 2.91 0.71
C PHE A 154 5.81 2.35 2.13
N LEU A 155 4.73 2.64 2.87
CA LEU A 155 4.59 2.36 4.29
C LEU A 155 3.97 0.97 4.53
N PRO A 156 4.01 0.46 5.79
CA PRO A 156 3.52 -0.87 6.17
C PRO A 156 2.09 -1.16 5.71
N LEU A 157 1.83 -2.42 5.32
CA LEU A 157 0.51 -2.82 4.80
C LEU A 157 -0.46 -3.27 5.90
N TYR A 158 0.05 -3.81 7.03
CA TYR A 158 -0.78 -4.38 8.11
C TYR A 158 -0.42 -3.86 9.50
N ASP A 159 0.50 -2.90 9.62
CA ASP A 159 0.75 -2.16 10.86
C ASP A 159 0.70 -0.65 10.59
N GLY A 160 0.45 0.11 11.63
CA GLY A 160 0.47 1.56 11.60
C GLY A 160 1.85 2.13 11.95
N LEU A 161 2.07 3.39 11.59
CA LEU A 161 3.23 4.16 12.02
C LEU A 161 2.81 5.29 12.97
N THR A 162 3.53 5.42 14.08
CA THR A 162 3.40 6.57 14.98
C THR A 162 4.49 7.62 14.73
N ARG A 163 5.63 7.20 14.16
CA ARG A 163 6.75 8.09 13.81
C ARG A 163 7.48 7.58 12.58
N LEU A 164 7.90 8.52 11.73
CA LEU A 164 8.77 8.28 10.59
C LEU A 164 9.76 9.44 10.44
N GLU A 165 11.04 9.11 10.31
CA GLU A 165 12.10 10.10 10.06
C GLU A 165 13.04 9.57 8.98
N VAL A 166 13.40 10.44 8.05
CA VAL A 166 14.39 10.19 7.01
C VAL A 166 15.72 10.78 7.42
N GLY A 167 16.74 9.94 7.52
CA GLY A 167 18.11 10.32 7.80
C GLY A 167 18.92 10.52 6.52
N ILE A 168 19.64 11.63 6.43
CA ILE A 168 20.55 11.98 5.35
C ILE A 168 21.86 12.50 5.88
N ASP A 169 22.89 12.56 5.05
CA ASP A 169 24.18 13.15 5.41
C ASP A 169 23.98 14.61 5.89
N ARG A 170 24.70 15.01 6.97
CA ARG A 170 24.54 16.33 7.62
C ARG A 170 24.60 17.51 6.66
N ASN A 171 25.44 17.42 5.61
CA ASN A 171 25.63 18.48 4.63
C ASN A 171 24.74 18.34 3.38
N ALA A 172 23.89 17.30 3.35
CA ALA A 172 22.93 17.10 2.27
C ALA A 172 21.65 17.90 2.52
N THR A 173 20.87 18.06 1.47
CA THR A 173 19.56 18.71 1.53
C THR A 173 18.43 17.70 1.43
N ILE A 174 17.34 17.96 2.14
CA ILE A 174 16.06 17.31 1.95
C ILE A 174 14.97 18.35 1.71
N ARG A 175 14.04 18.06 0.83
CA ARG A 175 12.87 18.92 0.58
C ARG A 175 11.67 18.07 0.16
N LYS A 176 10.46 18.55 0.47
CA LYS A 176 9.21 17.96 0.00
C LYS A 176 9.20 17.82 -1.52
N ALA A 177 8.67 16.71 -2.02
CA ALA A 177 8.25 16.60 -3.41
C ALA A 177 7.05 17.54 -3.68
N ARG A 178 6.82 17.87 -4.93
CA ARG A 178 5.62 18.61 -5.32
C ARG A 178 4.43 17.68 -5.37
N LEU A 179 3.28 18.18 -4.94
CA LEU A 179 2.01 17.48 -5.11
C LEU A 179 1.75 17.27 -6.62
N SER A 180 1.28 16.11 -6.99
CA SER A 180 0.85 15.82 -8.35
C SER A 180 -0.41 16.63 -8.69
N GLU A 181 -0.50 17.13 -9.93
CA GLU A 181 -1.73 17.73 -10.46
C GLU A 181 -2.74 16.67 -10.94
N LYS A 182 -2.29 15.43 -11.09
CA LYS A 182 -3.17 14.31 -11.44
C LYS A 182 -4.07 13.96 -10.26
N LYS A 183 -5.35 13.78 -10.52
CA LYS A 183 -6.30 13.25 -9.55
C LYS A 183 -5.93 11.82 -9.17
N PRO A 184 -6.09 11.40 -7.92
CA PRO A 184 -5.77 10.06 -7.48
C PRO A 184 -6.76 9.02 -8.06
N ILE A 185 -6.32 7.76 -8.10
CA ILE A 185 -7.21 6.60 -8.25
C ILE A 185 -7.58 6.12 -6.85
N VAL A 186 -8.87 5.93 -6.58
CA VAL A 186 -9.36 5.47 -5.28
C VAL A 186 -9.73 4.00 -5.38
N PHE A 187 -9.11 3.16 -4.56
CA PHE A 187 -9.44 1.74 -4.43
C PHE A 187 -10.19 1.49 -3.12
N TYR A 188 -11.33 0.83 -3.19
CA TYR A 188 -12.06 0.33 -2.04
C TYR A 188 -12.25 -1.17 -2.17
N GLY A 189 -11.75 -1.94 -1.18
CA GLY A 189 -11.76 -3.39 -1.28
C GLY A 189 -11.35 -4.13 -0.01
N THR A 190 -10.82 -5.31 -0.21
CA THR A 190 -10.61 -6.35 0.79
C THR A 190 -9.15 -6.44 1.28
N SER A 191 -8.75 -7.61 1.80
CA SER A 191 -7.35 -7.94 2.11
C SER A 191 -6.43 -7.86 0.89
N ILE A 192 -6.94 -8.20 -0.29
CA ILE A 192 -6.19 -8.13 -1.54
C ILE A 192 -5.88 -6.66 -1.87
N THR A 193 -6.87 -5.79 -1.76
CA THR A 193 -6.67 -4.34 -1.94
C THR A 193 -5.72 -3.77 -0.88
N GLN A 194 -5.85 -4.19 0.39
CA GLN A 194 -4.92 -3.79 1.45
C GLN A 194 -3.48 -4.22 1.16
N GLY A 195 -3.27 -5.34 0.47
CA GLY A 195 -1.98 -5.89 0.09
C GLY A 195 -1.61 -7.15 0.87
N GLY A 196 -2.62 -7.94 1.29
CA GLY A 196 -2.43 -9.20 2.03
C GLY A 196 -1.55 -10.18 1.30
N CYS A 197 -0.51 -10.68 1.99
CA CYS A 197 0.53 -11.59 1.53
C CYS A 197 1.59 -11.00 0.59
N ALA A 198 1.55 -9.71 0.24
CA ALA A 198 2.68 -9.06 -0.42
C ALA A 198 3.95 -9.15 0.44
N SER A 199 5.08 -9.52 -0.16
CA SER A 199 6.34 -9.70 0.57
C SER A 199 6.89 -8.40 1.17
N ARG A 200 6.49 -7.26 0.64
CA ARG A 200 6.88 -5.91 1.05
C ARG A 200 5.88 -4.86 0.52
N PRO A 201 5.80 -3.66 1.10
CA PRO A 201 4.76 -2.69 0.78
C PRO A 201 4.62 -2.35 -0.70
N GLY A 202 5.73 -2.18 -1.40
CA GLY A 202 5.72 -1.86 -2.82
C GLY A 202 5.13 -2.95 -3.72
N MET A 203 4.86 -4.16 -3.22
CA MET A 203 4.31 -5.25 -4.03
C MET A 203 2.78 -5.34 -3.97
N ALA A 204 2.09 -4.62 -3.09
CA ALA A 204 0.64 -4.46 -3.20
C ALA A 204 0.27 -3.86 -4.58
N HIS A 205 -0.78 -4.36 -5.25
CA HIS A 205 -1.12 -3.95 -6.62
C HIS A 205 -1.40 -2.45 -6.74
N THR A 206 -2.02 -1.83 -5.75
CA THR A 206 -2.25 -0.38 -5.73
C THR A 206 -0.93 0.41 -5.77
N ASN A 207 0.09 -0.07 -5.06
CA ASN A 207 1.43 0.53 -5.06
C ASN A 207 2.21 0.24 -6.37
N ILE A 208 1.97 -0.91 -7.01
CA ILE A 208 2.51 -1.22 -8.34
C ILE A 208 1.89 -0.29 -9.38
N ILE A 209 0.57 -0.14 -9.37
CA ILE A 209 -0.18 0.76 -10.27
C ILE A 209 0.30 2.20 -10.08
N SER A 210 0.40 2.67 -8.83
CA SER A 210 0.91 4.01 -8.52
C SER A 210 2.27 4.28 -9.16
N ARG A 211 3.20 3.33 -9.09
CA ARG A 211 4.53 3.48 -9.70
C ARG A 211 4.53 3.39 -11.22
N LYS A 212 3.73 2.48 -11.79
CA LYS A 212 3.69 2.29 -13.26
C LYS A 212 3.03 3.46 -13.98
N LEU A 213 2.01 4.06 -13.38
CA LEU A 213 1.26 5.18 -13.95
C LEU A 213 1.77 6.55 -13.47
N ASP A 214 2.67 6.57 -12.48
CA ASP A 214 3.11 7.79 -11.80
C ASP A 214 1.92 8.65 -11.35
N VAL A 215 0.99 8.01 -10.63
CA VAL A 215 -0.23 8.60 -10.09
C VAL A 215 -0.40 8.20 -8.63
N ASP A 216 -1.05 9.03 -7.83
CA ASP A 216 -1.41 8.65 -6.47
C ASP A 216 -2.56 7.64 -6.47
N CYS A 217 -2.41 6.56 -5.68
CA CYS A 217 -3.43 5.55 -5.46
C CYS A 217 -3.81 5.54 -3.98
N ILE A 218 -5.05 5.88 -3.67
CA ILE A 218 -5.57 5.87 -2.30
C ILE A 218 -6.17 4.50 -2.02
N ASN A 219 -5.68 3.82 -0.99
CA ASN A 219 -6.03 2.45 -0.67
C ASN A 219 -6.95 2.37 0.55
N TYR A 220 -8.23 2.05 0.31
CA TYR A 220 -9.22 1.72 1.33
C TYR A 220 -9.53 0.21 1.31
N GLY A 221 -8.47 -0.61 1.27
CA GLY A 221 -8.56 -2.05 1.49
C GLY A 221 -8.69 -2.37 2.98
N PHE A 222 -9.66 -3.20 3.36
CA PHE A 222 -9.92 -3.62 4.73
C PHE A 222 -10.07 -5.15 4.78
N SER A 223 -9.04 -5.82 5.26
CA SER A 223 -8.94 -7.28 5.32
C SER A 223 -10.16 -7.92 6.01
N GLY A 224 -10.89 -8.80 5.31
CA GLY A 224 -12.14 -9.41 5.79
C GLY A 224 -13.32 -8.43 5.95
N ASN A 225 -13.14 -7.13 5.69
CA ASN A 225 -14.05 -6.07 6.08
C ASN A 225 -14.38 -5.03 5.00
N GLY A 226 -13.89 -5.18 3.79
CA GLY A 226 -14.27 -4.34 2.65
C GLY A 226 -15.63 -4.79 2.10
N ARG A 227 -16.73 -4.15 2.54
CA ARG A 227 -18.10 -4.63 2.32
C ARG A 227 -19.06 -3.58 1.77
N MET A 228 -18.58 -2.59 1.04
CA MET A 228 -19.37 -1.49 0.46
C MET A 228 -20.27 -0.78 1.48
N GLU A 229 -19.81 -0.64 2.74
CA GLU A 229 -20.59 -0.03 3.82
C GLU A 229 -20.68 1.48 3.65
N THR A 230 -21.87 2.04 3.89
CA THR A 230 -22.21 3.45 3.70
C THR A 230 -21.18 4.43 4.27
N PRO A 231 -20.68 4.29 5.52
CA PRO A 231 -19.72 5.28 6.04
C PRO A 231 -18.41 5.36 5.23
N ILE A 232 -17.91 4.23 4.73
CA ILE A 232 -16.70 4.24 3.90
C ILE A 232 -17.00 4.78 2.49
N VAL A 233 -18.18 4.44 1.94
CA VAL A 233 -18.63 4.99 0.65
C VAL A 233 -18.79 6.51 0.72
N GLU A 234 -19.36 7.03 1.80
CA GLU A 234 -19.46 8.46 2.05
C GLU A 234 -18.07 9.12 2.12
N LEU A 235 -17.11 8.50 2.84
CA LEU A 235 -15.75 8.99 2.91
C LEU A 235 -15.09 9.08 1.54
N ILE A 236 -15.13 7.99 0.75
CA ILE A 236 -14.48 7.97 -0.56
C ILE A 236 -15.17 8.94 -1.54
N SER A 237 -16.48 9.18 -1.37
CA SER A 237 -17.21 10.16 -2.18
C SER A 237 -16.80 11.62 -1.92
N GLU A 238 -16.03 11.91 -0.85
CA GLU A 238 -15.44 13.24 -0.65
C GLU A 238 -14.19 13.48 -1.52
N ILE A 239 -13.66 12.45 -2.12
CA ILE A 239 -12.39 12.51 -2.85
C ILE A 239 -12.64 12.80 -4.32
N ASP A 240 -12.05 13.89 -4.84
CA ASP A 240 -12.06 14.19 -6.28
C ASP A 240 -11.08 13.26 -7.02
N ALA A 241 -11.55 12.05 -7.32
CA ALA A 241 -10.78 10.99 -7.94
C ALA A 241 -10.74 11.08 -9.47
N SER A 242 -9.71 10.50 -10.11
CA SER A 242 -9.74 10.18 -11.53
C SER A 242 -10.83 9.16 -11.82
N PHE A 243 -10.87 8.12 -11.02
CA PHE A 243 -11.93 7.10 -11.01
C PHE A 243 -11.86 6.29 -9.71
N TYR A 244 -12.95 5.59 -9.40
CA TYR A 244 -13.07 4.69 -8.25
C TYR A 244 -13.03 3.25 -8.72
N VAL A 245 -12.27 2.38 -8.01
CA VAL A 245 -12.19 0.93 -8.25
C VAL A 245 -12.75 0.23 -7.02
N ILE A 246 -13.79 -0.59 -7.22
CA ILE A 246 -14.53 -1.27 -6.14
C ILE A 246 -14.27 -2.78 -6.25
N GLU A 247 -13.54 -3.32 -5.28
CA GLU A 247 -13.01 -4.69 -5.22
C GLU A 247 -13.43 -5.39 -3.92
N CYS A 248 -14.73 -5.37 -3.59
CA CYS A 248 -15.21 -5.76 -2.26
C CYS A 248 -15.78 -7.19 -2.19
N LEU A 249 -15.98 -7.88 -3.32
CA LEU A 249 -16.77 -9.11 -3.36
C LEU A 249 -16.26 -10.21 -2.43
N GLN A 250 -14.93 -10.40 -2.31
CA GLN A 250 -14.33 -11.43 -1.45
C GLN A 250 -14.76 -11.35 0.03
N ASN A 251 -15.40 -10.26 0.45
CA ASN A 251 -15.89 -10.08 1.83
C ASN A 251 -17.42 -9.91 1.90
N MET A 252 -18.13 -10.22 0.83
CA MET A 252 -19.57 -10.05 0.73
C MET A 252 -20.22 -11.35 0.23
N ASN A 253 -21.47 -11.57 0.58
CA ASN A 253 -22.31 -12.56 -0.08
C ASN A 253 -23.21 -11.89 -1.15
N SER A 254 -23.87 -12.71 -1.98
CA SER A 254 -24.69 -12.23 -3.09
C SER A 254 -25.86 -11.31 -2.65
N GLU A 255 -26.40 -11.47 -1.45
CA GLU A 255 -27.45 -10.60 -0.89
C GLU A 255 -26.89 -9.21 -0.58
N GLN A 256 -25.75 -9.14 0.11
CA GLN A 256 -25.08 -7.87 0.42
C GLN A 256 -24.68 -7.12 -0.86
N VAL A 257 -24.27 -7.85 -1.92
CA VAL A 257 -23.99 -7.25 -3.23
C VAL A 257 -25.23 -6.57 -3.79
N LYS A 258 -26.38 -7.27 -3.82
CA LYS A 258 -27.68 -6.74 -4.29
C LYS A 258 -28.13 -5.52 -3.50
N GLU A 259 -27.88 -5.50 -2.20
CA GLU A 259 -28.27 -4.40 -1.31
C GLU A 259 -27.40 -3.15 -1.44
N ARG A 260 -26.09 -3.30 -1.77
CA ARG A 260 -25.11 -2.23 -1.55
C ARG A 260 -24.54 -1.60 -2.80
N VAL A 261 -24.54 -2.30 -3.94
CA VAL A 261 -23.91 -1.81 -5.19
C VAL A 261 -24.59 -0.54 -5.71
N ILE A 262 -25.94 -0.54 -5.83
CA ILE A 262 -26.67 0.65 -6.28
C ILE A 262 -26.55 1.82 -5.30
N PRO A 263 -26.78 1.65 -3.98
CA PRO A 263 -26.57 2.72 -3.00
C PRO A 263 -25.15 3.30 -3.02
N LEU A 264 -24.11 2.47 -3.16
CA LEU A 264 -22.72 2.93 -3.34
C LEU A 264 -22.61 3.90 -4.53
N MET A 265 -23.12 3.50 -5.68
CA MET A 265 -23.10 4.34 -6.88
C MET A 265 -23.90 5.62 -6.70
N GLU A 266 -25.07 5.57 -6.07
CA GLU A 266 -25.91 6.74 -5.78
C GLU A 266 -25.19 7.76 -4.88
N ILE A 267 -24.48 7.29 -3.85
CA ILE A 267 -23.71 8.15 -2.94
C ILE A 267 -22.59 8.85 -3.72
N ILE A 268 -21.80 8.12 -4.50
CA ILE A 268 -20.71 8.71 -5.29
C ILE A 268 -21.27 9.70 -6.32
N ARG A 269 -22.34 9.36 -7.02
CA ARG A 269 -22.94 10.19 -8.08
C ARG A 269 -23.51 11.52 -7.58
N LYS A 270 -23.94 11.60 -6.31
CA LYS A 270 -24.39 12.87 -5.71
C LYS A 270 -23.29 13.94 -5.73
N LYS A 271 -22.02 13.56 -5.60
CA LYS A 271 -20.88 14.49 -5.56
C LYS A 271 -20.09 14.49 -6.87
N HIS A 272 -19.98 13.35 -7.51
CA HIS A 272 -19.20 13.11 -8.72
C HIS A 272 -20.07 12.50 -9.82
N PRO A 273 -20.92 13.31 -10.49
CA PRO A 273 -21.91 12.81 -11.46
C PRO A 273 -21.29 12.05 -12.63
N LEU A 274 -20.06 12.41 -13.03
CA LEU A 274 -19.42 11.88 -14.24
C LEU A 274 -18.12 11.11 -13.96
N THR A 275 -17.59 11.10 -12.74
CA THR A 275 -16.34 10.38 -12.43
C THR A 275 -16.55 8.86 -12.61
N PRO A 276 -15.67 8.17 -13.35
CA PRO A 276 -15.84 6.74 -13.60
C PRO A 276 -15.85 5.91 -12.32
N ILE A 277 -16.73 4.89 -12.28
CA ILE A 277 -16.77 3.86 -11.23
C ILE A 277 -16.53 2.51 -11.91
N VAL A 278 -15.53 1.79 -11.45
CA VAL A 278 -15.14 0.47 -11.95
C VAL A 278 -15.53 -0.57 -10.92
N LEU A 279 -16.40 -1.50 -11.28
CA LEU A 279 -16.76 -2.67 -10.48
C LEU A 279 -15.90 -3.84 -10.91
N VAL A 280 -15.29 -4.55 -9.97
CA VAL A 280 -14.41 -5.68 -10.24
C VAL A 280 -15.01 -6.95 -9.65
N GLU A 281 -15.08 -8.00 -10.45
CA GLU A 281 -15.54 -9.35 -10.03
C GLU A 281 -14.61 -9.95 -8.96
N ASN A 282 -15.17 -10.92 -8.25
CA ASN A 282 -14.40 -11.78 -7.35
C ASN A 282 -13.45 -12.67 -8.15
N MET A 283 -12.22 -12.81 -7.69
CA MET A 283 -11.24 -13.74 -8.28
C MET A 283 -11.64 -15.19 -7.99
N GLN A 284 -11.38 -16.07 -8.94
CA GLN A 284 -11.59 -17.50 -8.78
C GLN A 284 -10.60 -18.07 -7.76
N TYR A 285 -11.10 -18.62 -6.63
CA TYR A 285 -10.25 -19.29 -5.64
C TYR A 285 -9.67 -20.58 -6.20
N LYS A 286 -8.41 -20.88 -5.84
CA LYS A 286 -7.66 -21.98 -6.47
C LYS A 286 -8.21 -23.38 -6.19
N ASN A 287 -8.97 -23.56 -5.11
CA ASN A 287 -9.64 -24.81 -4.77
C ASN A 287 -11.08 -24.92 -5.32
N ALA A 288 -11.65 -23.86 -5.91
CA ALA A 288 -13.05 -23.85 -6.37
C ALA A 288 -13.37 -24.96 -7.40
N PHE A 289 -12.37 -25.38 -8.20
CA PHE A 289 -12.57 -26.48 -9.17
C PHE A 289 -12.79 -27.87 -8.50
N LEU A 290 -12.51 -28.00 -7.20
CA LEU A 290 -12.74 -29.21 -6.40
C LEU A 290 -13.83 -29.02 -5.34
N ASP A 291 -14.05 -27.79 -4.92
CA ASP A 291 -15.01 -27.44 -3.88
C ASP A 291 -16.20 -26.73 -4.53
N SER A 292 -17.27 -27.53 -4.77
CA SER A 292 -18.47 -27.05 -5.44
C SER A 292 -19.21 -25.96 -4.68
N ASP A 293 -19.12 -25.92 -3.35
CA ASP A 293 -19.79 -24.90 -2.55
C ASP A 293 -19.11 -23.56 -2.73
N ILE A 294 -17.77 -23.53 -2.76
CA ILE A 294 -16.98 -22.33 -3.08
C ILE A 294 -17.24 -21.87 -4.50
N GLU A 295 -17.27 -22.80 -5.48
CA GLU A 295 -17.55 -22.46 -6.88
C GLU A 295 -18.93 -21.81 -7.02
N ILE A 296 -19.95 -22.35 -6.37
CA ILE A 296 -21.32 -21.81 -6.39
C ILE A 296 -21.34 -20.42 -5.77
N GLU A 297 -20.74 -20.22 -4.59
CA GLU A 297 -20.71 -18.95 -3.88
C GLU A 297 -20.06 -17.84 -4.75
N LEU A 298 -18.87 -18.09 -5.30
CA LEU A 298 -18.16 -17.15 -6.17
C LEU A 298 -19.00 -16.78 -7.43
N ASN A 299 -19.65 -17.78 -8.03
CA ASN A 299 -20.52 -17.56 -9.19
C ASN A 299 -21.75 -16.72 -8.82
N GLU A 300 -22.40 -16.99 -7.70
CA GLU A 300 -23.56 -16.22 -7.22
C GLU A 300 -23.20 -14.76 -6.93
N GLU A 301 -22.04 -14.51 -6.32
CA GLU A 301 -21.54 -13.15 -6.05
C GLU A 301 -21.27 -12.38 -7.35
N ASN A 302 -20.56 -13.00 -8.30
CA ASN A 302 -20.25 -12.39 -9.59
C ASN A 302 -21.53 -12.16 -10.43
N MET A 303 -22.47 -13.10 -10.40
CA MET A 303 -23.78 -12.94 -11.04
C MET A 303 -24.60 -11.80 -10.42
N ALA A 304 -24.56 -11.67 -9.08
CA ALA A 304 -25.23 -10.58 -8.37
C ALA A 304 -24.60 -9.23 -8.74
N LEU A 305 -23.27 -9.12 -8.76
CA LEU A 305 -22.59 -7.89 -9.20
C LEU A 305 -22.95 -7.52 -10.63
N ARG A 306 -22.96 -8.49 -11.52
CA ARG A 306 -23.34 -8.28 -12.93
C ARG A 306 -24.78 -7.81 -13.08
N ALA A 307 -25.70 -8.42 -12.34
CA ALA A 307 -27.11 -8.02 -12.35
C ALA A 307 -27.30 -6.59 -11.85
N GLU A 308 -26.64 -6.18 -10.77
CA GLU A 308 -26.73 -4.81 -10.24
C GLU A 308 -26.05 -3.80 -11.17
N TYR A 309 -24.97 -4.18 -11.86
CA TYR A 309 -24.36 -3.35 -12.92
C TYR A 309 -25.34 -3.10 -14.08
N ASP A 310 -25.97 -4.17 -14.62
CA ASP A 310 -26.92 -4.06 -15.71
C ASP A 310 -28.16 -3.25 -15.29
N LYS A 311 -28.64 -3.43 -14.07
CA LYS A 311 -29.73 -2.63 -13.47
C LYS A 311 -29.35 -1.15 -13.32
N ALA A 312 -28.08 -0.86 -12.97
CA ALA A 312 -27.60 0.52 -12.90
C ALA A 312 -27.63 1.18 -14.29
N LEU A 313 -27.19 0.48 -15.34
CA LEU A 313 -27.29 0.97 -16.73
C LEU A 313 -28.75 1.25 -17.13
N GLN A 314 -29.69 0.37 -16.78
CA GLN A 314 -31.12 0.55 -17.03
C GLN A 314 -31.70 1.77 -16.26
N LYS A 315 -31.18 2.08 -15.06
CA LYS A 315 -31.51 3.27 -14.28
C LYS A 315 -30.88 4.57 -14.82
N GLY A 316 -30.07 4.49 -15.88
CA GLY A 316 -29.42 5.64 -16.51
C GLY A 316 -28.07 6.04 -15.90
N PHE A 317 -27.47 5.21 -15.07
CA PHE A 317 -26.08 5.46 -14.63
C PHE A 317 -25.14 5.40 -15.84
N SER A 318 -24.32 6.42 -16.00
CA SER A 318 -23.27 6.50 -17.03
C SER A 318 -21.88 6.45 -16.38
N ASN A 319 -20.86 6.24 -17.21
CA ASN A 319 -19.46 6.13 -16.76
C ASN A 319 -19.29 5.10 -15.64
N ILE A 320 -19.98 3.97 -15.73
CA ILE A 320 -19.77 2.79 -14.91
C ILE A 320 -19.13 1.69 -15.78
N PHE A 321 -18.14 1.02 -15.23
CA PHE A 321 -17.31 0.06 -15.94
C PHE A 321 -17.29 -1.24 -15.16
N TYR A 322 -17.03 -2.34 -15.86
CA TYR A 322 -17.05 -3.67 -15.30
C TYR A 322 -15.81 -4.45 -15.73
N ILE A 323 -15.08 -5.00 -14.76
CA ILE A 323 -13.91 -5.85 -14.99
C ILE A 323 -14.26 -7.26 -14.51
N LYS A 324 -14.17 -8.22 -15.43
CA LYS A 324 -14.36 -9.63 -15.13
C LYS A 324 -13.11 -10.23 -14.54
N ASP A 325 -13.26 -11.28 -13.71
CA ASP A 325 -12.16 -12.17 -13.41
C ASP A 325 -11.85 -13.06 -14.62
N LEU A 326 -10.61 -13.02 -15.07
CA LEU A 326 -10.07 -13.88 -16.15
C LEU A 326 -8.84 -14.63 -15.66
N GLN A 327 -8.85 -15.14 -14.42
CA GLN A 327 -7.71 -15.83 -13.79
C GLN A 327 -6.47 -14.93 -13.78
N VAL A 328 -6.67 -13.72 -13.31
CA VAL A 328 -5.69 -12.61 -13.35
C VAL A 328 -4.38 -12.91 -12.62
N GLU A 329 -4.40 -13.83 -11.67
CA GLU A 329 -3.25 -14.31 -10.92
C GLU A 329 -2.37 -15.31 -11.69
N GLY A 330 -2.84 -15.75 -12.89
CA GLY A 330 -2.14 -16.65 -13.82
C GLY A 330 -2.78 -18.03 -13.94
N MET A 331 -2.73 -18.59 -15.16
CA MET A 331 -3.26 -19.93 -15.48
C MET A 331 -2.38 -21.07 -14.95
N ASP A 332 -1.19 -20.79 -14.43
CA ASP A 332 -0.28 -21.75 -13.82
C ASP A 332 -0.65 -22.09 -12.37
N ASN A 333 -1.66 -21.42 -11.80
CA ASN A 333 -2.14 -21.55 -10.41
C ASN A 333 -1.10 -21.18 -9.32
N GLU A 334 0.00 -20.49 -9.67
CA GLU A 334 1.10 -20.15 -8.74
C GLU A 334 1.01 -18.71 -8.21
N GLY A 335 -0.07 -17.99 -8.48
CA GLY A 335 -0.22 -16.58 -8.14
C GLY A 335 -0.69 -16.31 -6.70
N THR A 336 -0.96 -17.34 -5.87
CA THR A 336 -1.49 -17.17 -4.50
C THR A 336 -0.65 -17.85 -3.45
N VAL A 337 -0.77 -17.42 -2.18
CA VAL A 337 -0.10 -18.01 -1.01
C VAL A 337 -0.93 -19.12 -0.40
N ASP A 338 -2.26 -18.96 -0.35
CA ASP A 338 -3.20 -19.81 0.37
C ASP A 338 -4.45 -20.19 -0.47
N GLY A 339 -4.38 -19.98 -1.78
CA GLY A 339 -5.47 -20.21 -2.72
C GLY A 339 -6.35 -18.96 -2.96
N VAL A 340 -6.17 -17.89 -2.17
CA VAL A 340 -6.95 -16.65 -2.22
C VAL A 340 -6.04 -15.42 -2.31
N HIS A 341 -5.13 -15.23 -1.33
CA HIS A 341 -4.26 -14.06 -1.23
C HIS A 341 -3.07 -14.15 -2.16
N LEU A 342 -2.79 -13.06 -2.86
CA LEU A 342 -1.80 -13.01 -3.93
C LEU A 342 -0.35 -13.04 -3.41
N THR A 343 0.51 -13.81 -4.09
CA THR A 343 1.97 -13.66 -4.02
C THR A 343 2.39 -12.37 -4.74
N ASP A 344 3.67 -11.99 -4.63
CA ASP A 344 4.22 -10.87 -5.42
C ASP A 344 4.02 -11.06 -6.93
N LEU A 345 4.10 -12.31 -7.41
CA LEU A 345 3.82 -12.66 -8.79
C LEU A 345 2.35 -12.41 -9.15
N GLY A 346 1.42 -12.86 -8.28
CA GLY A 346 0.00 -12.62 -8.44
C GLY A 346 -0.33 -11.13 -8.44
N PHE A 347 0.22 -10.36 -7.50
CA PHE A 347 0.03 -8.91 -7.45
C PHE A 347 0.55 -8.17 -8.68
N LEU A 348 1.69 -8.60 -9.23
CA LEU A 348 2.24 -8.01 -10.44
C LEU A 348 1.32 -8.26 -11.64
N ARG A 349 0.86 -9.51 -11.81
CA ARG A 349 -0.09 -9.91 -12.86
C ARG A 349 -1.42 -9.17 -12.73
N TYR A 350 -1.96 -9.11 -11.52
CA TYR A 350 -3.22 -8.42 -11.23
C TYR A 350 -3.11 -6.91 -11.51
N ALA A 351 -2.03 -6.27 -11.08
CA ALA A 351 -1.80 -4.86 -11.40
C ALA A 351 -1.71 -4.60 -12.90
N ASP A 352 -1.04 -5.49 -13.66
CA ASP A 352 -0.95 -5.37 -15.12
C ASP A 352 -2.31 -5.58 -15.79
N TYR A 353 -3.07 -6.57 -15.34
CA TYR A 353 -4.42 -6.82 -15.81
C TYR A 353 -5.35 -5.61 -15.60
N LEU A 354 -5.34 -5.02 -14.40
CA LEU A 354 -6.12 -3.81 -14.11
C LEU A 354 -5.69 -2.64 -15.00
N ILE A 355 -4.39 -2.40 -15.15
CA ILE A 355 -3.86 -1.33 -16.02
C ILE A 355 -4.32 -1.52 -17.46
N ASP A 356 -4.28 -2.74 -17.99
CA ASP A 356 -4.69 -3.01 -19.36
C ASP A 356 -6.21 -2.82 -19.55
N ASN A 357 -7.02 -3.20 -18.55
CA ASN A 357 -8.45 -2.89 -18.54
C ASN A 357 -8.72 -1.38 -18.47
N PHE A 358 -7.99 -0.64 -17.62
CA PHE A 358 -8.13 0.82 -17.55
C PHE A 358 -7.80 1.50 -18.88
N LYS A 359 -6.79 1.01 -19.62
CA LYS A 359 -6.48 1.51 -20.98
C LYS A 359 -7.58 1.16 -21.98
N GLN A 360 -8.05 -0.10 -22.01
CA GLN A 360 -9.12 -0.55 -22.90
C GLN A 360 -10.40 0.25 -22.69
N GLN A 361 -10.70 0.61 -21.46
CA GLN A 361 -11.86 1.42 -21.07
C GLN A 361 -11.59 2.94 -21.16
N GLN A 362 -10.43 3.36 -21.66
CA GLN A 362 -10.01 4.77 -21.84
C GLN A 362 -10.03 5.58 -20.53
N LEU A 363 -9.82 4.94 -19.38
CA LEU A 363 -9.71 5.61 -18.07
C LEU A 363 -8.33 6.23 -17.86
N ILE A 364 -7.33 5.70 -18.54
CA ILE A 364 -5.95 6.19 -18.56
C ILE A 364 -5.41 6.16 -20.00
N ASN A 365 -4.38 6.97 -20.26
CA ASN A 365 -3.70 7.04 -21.57
C ASN A 365 -2.68 5.91 -21.74
#